data_e167a9ed093a3c9831b5b1415dd5e524
#
_entry.id   e167a9ed093a3c9831b5b1415dd5e524
#
_cell.length_a   1.000
_cell.length_b   1.000
_cell.length_c   1.000
_cell.angle_alpha   90.00
_cell.angle_beta   90.00
_cell.angle_gamma   90.00
#
_symmetry.space_group_name_H-M   'P 1'
#
loop_
_entity.id
_entity.type
_entity.pdbx_description
1 polymer ?
#
loop_
_entity_poly.entity_id
_entity_poly.type
_entity_poly.pdbx_seq_one_letter_code
_entity_poly.pdbx_strand_id
1 'polypeptide(L)'
;MKKEPLIILTGPTAVGKTELSIALAKAINGEIISADSMQVYRYMDIGTAKITKEEMQGVKHYLVDEIEPSEGFDVARFKSMATNAIQKIRENGHIPVVVGGTGFYIQALLYDSTFEDDESDYEYRDYLQGIADTKGAEVLHDMLKEADPESAEAIHANNVKRVIRALEFYKTTGRKISEHNNEQRAKESPYNFCYFVLNDKREILYDRINRRVDIMFDNGLLDEVKHLSDMGLVKDDVAMQGIGYKEVFDYLEGRCDEAGLRETIKQDTRHFAKRQLTWFRREPLVTWVDFSQIRREDALSYMLEQLKEKEII
;
A
#
# COMPACT_ATOMS: atom_id res chain seq x y z
N MET A 1 7.18 -2.32 30.34
CA MET A 1 6.33 -3.43 29.85
C MET A 1 7.01 -4.04 28.63
N LYS A 2 6.97 -5.37 28.46
CA LYS A 2 7.51 -6.01 27.26
C LYS A 2 6.66 -5.57 26.07
N LYS A 3 7.29 -5.06 24.99
CA LYS A 3 6.57 -4.69 23.77
C LYS A 3 5.95 -5.95 23.14
N GLU A 4 4.76 -5.83 22.63
CA GLU A 4 3.99 -6.93 22.04
C GLU A 4 4.52 -7.32 20.65
N PRO A 5 4.52 -8.61 20.28
CA PRO A 5 5.05 -9.07 19.01
C PRO A 5 4.21 -8.59 17.83
N LEU A 6 4.87 -8.22 16.74
CA LEU A 6 4.27 -7.91 15.43
C LEU A 6 5.19 -8.35 14.31
N ILE A 7 4.68 -9.10 13.35
CA ILE A 7 5.46 -9.52 12.19
C ILE A 7 4.95 -8.78 10.97
N ILE A 8 5.87 -8.27 10.15
CA ILE A 8 5.56 -7.61 8.90
C ILE A 8 6.23 -8.39 7.77
N LEU A 9 5.46 -8.77 6.76
CA LEU A 9 5.93 -9.41 5.55
C LEU A 9 5.49 -8.58 4.34
N THR A 10 6.43 -7.93 3.71
CA THR A 10 6.17 -7.03 2.59
C THR A 10 7.11 -7.33 1.41
N GLY A 11 6.99 -6.51 0.38
CA GLY A 11 7.77 -6.57 -0.84
C GLY A 11 6.96 -6.12 -2.04
N PRO A 12 7.58 -6.01 -3.22
CA PRO A 12 6.89 -5.57 -4.43
C PRO A 12 5.77 -6.53 -4.83
N THR A 13 4.85 -6.03 -5.65
CA THR A 13 3.83 -6.90 -6.26
C THR A 13 4.49 -8.04 -7.03
N ALA A 14 3.84 -9.19 -7.10
CA ALA A 14 4.30 -10.43 -7.76
C ALA A 14 5.58 -11.08 -7.19
N VAL A 15 6.10 -10.66 -6.03
CA VAL A 15 7.31 -11.27 -5.42
C VAL A 15 7.03 -12.63 -4.77
N GLY A 16 5.76 -12.96 -4.43
CA GLY A 16 5.37 -14.22 -3.79
C GLY A 16 5.03 -14.09 -2.30
N LYS A 17 4.54 -12.92 -1.87
CA LYS A 17 4.12 -12.69 -0.47
C LYS A 17 3.08 -13.68 0.02
N THR A 18 2.05 -13.96 -0.78
CA THR A 18 0.88 -14.74 -0.39
C THR A 18 1.25 -16.15 0.10
N GLU A 19 1.98 -16.90 -0.72
CA GLU A 19 2.38 -18.26 -0.38
C GLU A 19 3.25 -18.30 0.90
N LEU A 20 4.25 -17.40 0.97
CA LEU A 20 5.17 -17.39 2.11
C LEU A 20 4.49 -16.89 3.39
N SER A 21 3.53 -15.97 3.30
CA SER A 21 2.77 -15.50 4.46
C SER A 21 1.87 -16.58 5.06
N ILE A 22 1.26 -17.41 4.24
CA ILE A 22 0.46 -18.55 4.69
C ILE A 22 1.36 -19.59 5.40
N ALA A 23 2.50 -19.93 4.79
CA ALA A 23 3.45 -20.87 5.39
C ALA A 23 3.98 -20.33 6.74
N LEU A 24 4.31 -19.04 6.79
CA LEU A 24 4.76 -18.39 8.02
C LEU A 24 3.67 -18.39 9.10
N ALA A 25 2.45 -17.95 8.77
CA ALA A 25 1.33 -17.88 9.70
C ALA A 25 1.02 -19.27 10.31
N LYS A 26 1.03 -20.33 9.49
CA LYS A 26 0.86 -21.70 9.97
C LYS A 26 1.99 -22.15 10.92
N ALA A 27 3.23 -21.80 10.60
CA ALA A 27 4.39 -22.21 11.41
C ALA A 27 4.43 -21.57 12.81
N ILE A 28 3.83 -20.38 12.97
CA ILE A 28 3.87 -19.60 14.20
C ILE A 28 2.51 -19.46 14.90
N ASN A 29 1.49 -20.17 14.46
CA ASN A 29 0.13 -20.00 14.93
C ASN A 29 -0.35 -18.54 14.81
N GLY A 30 -0.13 -17.93 13.63
CA GLY A 30 -0.46 -16.53 13.36
C GLY A 30 -1.72 -16.35 12.53
N GLU A 31 -2.28 -15.13 12.56
CA GLU A 31 -3.35 -14.67 11.68
C GLU A 31 -2.87 -13.45 10.88
N ILE A 32 -3.41 -13.25 9.67
CA ILE A 32 -2.91 -12.27 8.71
C ILE A 32 -3.80 -11.02 8.69
N ILE A 33 -3.15 -9.85 8.61
CA ILE A 33 -3.78 -8.55 8.38
C ILE A 33 -3.28 -8.02 7.03
N SER A 34 -4.18 -7.83 6.07
CA SER A 34 -3.80 -7.28 4.77
C SER A 34 -3.45 -5.80 4.88
N ALA A 35 -2.24 -5.42 4.48
CA ALA A 35 -1.80 -4.03 4.28
C ALA A 35 -1.76 -3.69 2.78
N ASP A 36 -2.82 -4.05 2.08
CA ASP A 36 -3.09 -3.68 0.69
C ASP A 36 -4.23 -2.67 0.67
N SER A 37 -4.09 -1.58 -0.09
CA SER A 37 -5.08 -0.51 -0.13
C SER A 37 -6.31 -0.83 -0.97
N MET A 38 -6.28 -1.94 -1.75
CA MET A 38 -7.36 -2.29 -2.67
C MET A 38 -8.06 -3.60 -2.31
N GLN A 39 -7.36 -4.59 -1.74
CA GLN A 39 -7.97 -5.88 -1.39
C GLN A 39 -9.02 -5.82 -0.27
N VAL A 40 -9.12 -4.71 0.43
CA VAL A 40 -10.13 -4.45 1.46
C VAL A 40 -11.53 -4.27 0.86
N TYR A 41 -11.62 -3.83 -0.39
CA TYR A 41 -12.88 -3.59 -1.09
C TYR A 41 -13.53 -4.87 -1.58
N ARG A 42 -14.84 -5.00 -1.41
CA ARG A 42 -15.67 -6.06 -2.00
C ARG A 42 -15.72 -5.92 -3.51
N TYR A 43 -15.94 -7.03 -4.20
CA TYR A 43 -16.11 -7.10 -5.66
C TYR A 43 -14.89 -6.69 -6.49
N MET A 44 -13.76 -6.41 -5.86
CA MET A 44 -12.50 -6.05 -6.51
C MET A 44 -11.51 -7.20 -6.33
N ASP A 45 -11.72 -8.30 -7.07
CA ASP A 45 -11.03 -9.57 -6.85
C ASP A 45 -9.90 -9.79 -7.83
N ILE A 46 -10.20 -9.62 -9.13
CA ILE A 46 -9.27 -9.91 -10.23
C ILE A 46 -8.17 -8.85 -10.32
N GLY A 47 -8.55 -7.58 -10.43
CA GLY A 47 -7.59 -6.48 -10.60
C GLY A 47 -6.69 -6.26 -9.38
N THR A 48 -7.14 -6.62 -8.18
CA THR A 48 -6.32 -6.57 -6.96
C THR A 48 -5.50 -7.84 -6.72
N ALA A 49 -5.73 -8.89 -7.52
CA ALA A 49 -5.23 -10.25 -7.24
C ALA A 49 -5.52 -10.66 -5.79
N LYS A 50 -6.79 -10.49 -5.37
CA LYS A 50 -7.25 -10.80 -4.02
C LYS A 50 -7.04 -12.28 -3.72
N ILE A 51 -6.60 -12.56 -2.50
CA ILE A 51 -6.42 -13.93 -2.04
C ILE A 51 -7.77 -14.64 -1.94
N THR A 52 -7.89 -15.84 -2.53
CA THR A 52 -9.10 -16.65 -2.45
C THR A 52 -9.17 -17.43 -1.13
N LYS A 53 -10.36 -17.93 -0.78
CA LYS A 53 -10.55 -18.77 0.42
C LYS A 53 -9.71 -20.04 0.37
N GLU A 54 -9.55 -20.62 -0.80
CA GLU A 54 -8.71 -21.79 -1.05
C GLU A 54 -7.23 -21.47 -0.81
N GLU A 55 -6.76 -20.34 -1.31
CA GLU A 55 -5.38 -19.87 -1.11
C GLU A 55 -5.10 -19.52 0.36
N MET A 56 -6.11 -19.06 1.11
CA MET A 56 -5.96 -18.80 2.57
C MET A 56 -5.65 -20.07 3.36
N GLN A 57 -6.00 -21.25 2.85
CA GLN A 57 -5.70 -22.57 3.45
C GLN A 57 -6.04 -22.65 4.95
N GLY A 58 -7.13 -22.02 5.36
CA GLY A 58 -7.61 -21.99 6.74
C GLY A 58 -6.95 -20.93 7.64
N VAL A 59 -5.97 -20.18 7.15
CA VAL A 59 -5.41 -19.03 7.88
C VAL A 59 -6.39 -17.87 7.80
N LYS A 60 -6.74 -17.31 8.95
CA LYS A 60 -7.67 -16.18 9.00
C LYS A 60 -7.01 -14.89 8.52
N HIS A 61 -7.72 -14.15 7.68
CA HIS A 61 -7.30 -12.86 7.13
C HIS A 61 -8.27 -11.76 7.58
N TYR A 62 -7.71 -10.60 7.86
CA TYR A 62 -8.41 -9.36 8.20
C TYR A 62 -8.09 -8.30 7.14
N LEU A 63 -8.97 -7.35 6.98
CA LEU A 63 -8.88 -6.27 5.97
C LEU A 63 -8.86 -6.81 4.52
N VAL A 64 -9.64 -7.85 4.28
CA VAL A 64 -9.92 -8.41 2.95
C VAL A 64 -11.43 -8.52 2.83
N ASP A 65 -12.04 -7.96 1.78
CA ASP A 65 -13.50 -7.99 1.54
C ASP A 65 -14.35 -7.37 2.66
N GLU A 66 -13.88 -6.32 3.32
CA GLU A 66 -14.56 -5.78 4.50
C GLU A 66 -15.42 -4.54 4.20
N ILE A 67 -15.10 -3.75 3.17
CA ILE A 67 -15.80 -2.49 2.88
C ILE A 67 -16.35 -2.44 1.45
N GLU A 68 -17.38 -1.61 1.25
CA GLU A 68 -17.95 -1.38 -0.07
C GLU A 68 -17.03 -0.44 -0.90
N PRO A 69 -16.97 -0.62 -2.24
CA PRO A 69 -16.12 0.23 -3.09
C PRO A 69 -16.52 1.72 -3.10
N SER A 70 -17.75 2.04 -2.69
CA SER A 70 -18.22 3.42 -2.52
C SER A 70 -17.74 4.09 -1.24
N GLU A 71 -17.16 3.32 -0.32
CA GLU A 71 -16.64 3.85 0.94
C GLU A 71 -15.19 4.37 0.77
N GLY A 72 -14.87 5.46 1.48
CA GLY A 72 -13.48 5.93 1.55
C GLY A 72 -12.60 4.99 2.37
N PHE A 73 -11.39 4.73 1.89
CA PHE A 73 -10.37 3.98 2.62
C PHE A 73 -9.03 4.69 2.52
N ASP A 74 -8.58 5.18 3.65
CA ASP A 74 -7.33 5.92 3.81
C ASP A 74 -6.42 5.29 4.88
N VAL A 75 -5.30 5.92 5.14
CA VAL A 75 -4.31 5.44 6.11
C VAL A 75 -4.82 5.49 7.54
N ALA A 76 -5.67 6.45 7.90
CA ALA A 76 -6.23 6.56 9.25
C ALA A 76 -7.24 5.43 9.50
N ARG A 77 -8.14 5.18 8.56
CA ARG A 77 -9.08 4.06 8.60
C ARG A 77 -8.35 2.72 8.60
N PHE A 78 -7.34 2.54 7.75
CA PHE A 78 -6.49 1.35 7.78
C PHE A 78 -5.88 1.13 9.16
N LYS A 79 -5.22 2.14 9.73
CA LYS A 79 -4.57 2.04 11.04
C LYS A 79 -5.56 1.62 12.13
N SER A 80 -6.74 2.25 12.17
CA SER A 80 -7.80 1.91 13.13
C SER A 80 -8.24 0.45 12.99
N MET A 81 -8.56 0.01 11.77
CA MET A 81 -9.01 -1.36 11.51
C MET A 81 -7.90 -2.38 11.80
N ALA A 82 -6.65 -2.09 11.41
CA ALA A 82 -5.51 -2.97 11.65
C ALA A 82 -5.18 -3.08 13.16
N THR A 83 -5.27 -1.99 13.91
CA THR A 83 -5.09 -2.01 15.38
C THR A 83 -6.16 -2.87 16.04
N ASN A 84 -7.42 -2.75 15.65
CA ASN A 84 -8.51 -3.58 16.14
C ASN A 84 -8.30 -5.07 15.77
N ALA A 85 -7.79 -5.35 14.57
CA ALA A 85 -7.46 -6.71 14.16
C ALA A 85 -6.31 -7.28 14.98
N ILE A 86 -5.25 -6.53 15.24
CA ILE A 86 -4.13 -6.94 16.12
C ILE A 86 -4.65 -7.33 17.50
N GLN A 87 -5.53 -6.52 18.09
CA GLN A 87 -6.10 -6.82 19.39
C GLN A 87 -6.88 -8.15 19.37
N LYS A 88 -7.79 -8.35 18.40
CA LYS A 88 -8.57 -9.59 18.24
C LYS A 88 -7.67 -10.82 18.04
N ILE A 89 -6.63 -10.72 17.23
CA ILE A 89 -5.68 -11.80 17.00
C ILE A 89 -5.01 -12.23 18.31
N ARG A 90 -4.58 -11.26 19.11
CA ARG A 90 -3.95 -11.51 20.41
C ARG A 90 -4.89 -12.11 21.44
N GLU A 91 -6.12 -11.60 21.51
CA GLU A 91 -7.17 -12.15 22.37
C GLU A 91 -7.47 -13.62 22.06
N ASN A 92 -7.30 -14.03 20.79
CA ASN A 92 -7.40 -15.42 20.35
C ASN A 92 -6.13 -16.26 20.60
N GLY A 93 -5.07 -15.68 21.16
CA GLY A 93 -3.80 -16.36 21.42
C GLY A 93 -2.93 -16.57 20.19
N HIS A 94 -3.12 -15.76 19.13
CA HIS A 94 -2.38 -15.82 17.88
C HIS A 94 -1.39 -14.66 17.73
N ILE A 95 -0.42 -14.82 16.81
CA ILE A 95 0.56 -13.79 16.50
C ILE A 95 0.07 -13.00 15.27
N PRO A 96 -0.03 -11.65 15.33
CA PRO A 96 -0.42 -10.86 14.18
C PRO A 96 0.71 -10.77 13.14
N VAL A 97 0.36 -11.03 11.87
CA VAL A 97 1.23 -10.94 10.70
C VAL A 97 0.64 -9.94 9.71
N VAL A 98 1.26 -8.78 9.56
CA VAL A 98 0.85 -7.74 8.60
C VAL A 98 1.48 -8.06 7.25
N VAL A 99 0.65 -8.27 6.23
CA VAL A 99 1.10 -8.68 4.89
C VAL A 99 0.59 -7.71 3.83
N GLY A 100 1.46 -7.10 3.05
CA GLY A 100 1.02 -6.21 1.99
C GLY A 100 2.13 -5.46 1.27
N GLY A 101 1.73 -4.55 0.39
CA GLY A 101 2.64 -3.75 -0.42
C GLY A 101 2.54 -2.25 -0.18
N THR A 102 1.62 -1.78 0.68
CA THR A 102 1.39 -0.37 0.94
C THR A 102 2.27 0.10 2.10
N GLY A 103 3.52 0.46 1.78
CA GLY A 103 4.54 0.80 2.78
C GLY A 103 4.11 1.94 3.72
N PHE A 104 3.36 2.94 3.23
CA PHE A 104 2.84 4.03 4.05
C PHE A 104 1.85 3.54 5.12
N TYR A 105 1.00 2.57 4.80
CA TYR A 105 0.09 1.96 5.77
C TYR A 105 0.85 1.20 6.86
N ILE A 106 1.84 0.40 6.44
CA ILE A 106 2.71 -0.34 7.37
C ILE A 106 3.44 0.61 8.30
N GLN A 107 4.01 1.70 7.78
CA GLN A 107 4.71 2.71 8.57
C GLN A 107 3.77 3.38 9.59
N ALA A 108 2.56 3.75 9.16
CA ALA A 108 1.57 4.38 10.02
C ALA A 108 1.16 3.50 11.21
N LEU A 109 0.99 2.19 10.98
CA LEU A 109 0.69 1.21 12.02
C LEU A 109 1.89 0.98 12.93
N LEU A 110 3.08 0.78 12.33
CA LEU A 110 4.29 0.38 13.04
C LEU A 110 4.80 1.44 14.01
N TYR A 111 4.72 2.71 13.62
CA TYR A 111 5.19 3.84 14.43
C TYR A 111 4.07 4.63 15.10
N ASP A 112 2.87 4.05 15.14
CA ASP A 112 1.69 4.68 15.74
C ASP A 112 1.49 6.13 15.30
N SER A 113 1.62 6.37 13.97
CA SER A 113 1.52 7.71 13.41
C SER A 113 0.17 8.33 13.75
N THR A 114 0.20 9.58 14.19
CA THR A 114 -1.04 10.35 14.43
C THR A 114 -1.42 11.05 13.12
N PHE A 115 -2.69 10.93 12.78
CA PHE A 115 -3.29 11.71 11.72
C PHE A 115 -4.17 12.74 12.42
N GLU A 116 -3.85 14.01 12.25
CA GLU A 116 -4.74 15.07 12.69
C GLU A 116 -6.00 14.94 11.82
N ASP A 117 -7.19 14.96 12.45
CA ASP A 117 -8.47 15.03 11.75
C ASP A 117 -8.60 16.44 11.13
N ASP A 118 -7.75 16.68 10.13
CA ASP A 118 -7.87 17.87 9.31
C ASP A 118 -9.16 17.71 8.49
N GLU A 119 -10.20 18.45 8.86
CA GLU A 119 -11.29 18.68 7.93
C GLU A 119 -10.65 19.18 6.63
N SER A 120 -10.70 18.34 5.60
CA SER A 120 -10.13 18.68 4.29
C SER A 120 -10.73 19.99 3.81
N ASP A 121 -9.90 21.02 3.65
CA ASP A 121 -10.33 22.30 3.09
C ASP A 121 -10.45 22.16 1.56
N TYR A 122 -11.58 21.59 1.13
CA TYR A 122 -11.85 21.34 -0.29
C TYR A 122 -11.79 22.64 -1.12
N GLU A 123 -12.28 23.76 -0.59
CA GLU A 123 -12.23 25.06 -1.30
C GLU A 123 -10.77 25.49 -1.53
N TYR A 124 -9.92 25.29 -0.55
CA TYR A 124 -8.50 25.62 -0.69
C TYR A 124 -7.76 24.67 -1.62
N ARG A 125 -8.11 23.39 -1.60
CA ARG A 125 -7.57 22.42 -2.58
C ARG A 125 -7.91 22.80 -4.01
N ASP A 126 -9.19 23.13 -4.25
CA ASP A 126 -9.67 23.56 -5.57
C ASP A 126 -9.00 24.86 -6.01
N TYR A 127 -8.81 25.81 -5.11
CA TYR A 127 -8.05 27.04 -5.37
C TYR A 127 -6.61 26.73 -5.77
N LEU A 128 -5.91 25.85 -5.03
CA LEU A 128 -4.52 25.48 -5.33
C LEU A 128 -4.42 24.67 -6.63
N GLN A 129 -5.39 23.79 -6.90
CA GLN A 129 -5.46 23.07 -8.17
C GLN A 129 -5.65 24.05 -9.33
N GLY A 130 -6.54 25.04 -9.17
CA GLY A 130 -6.73 26.11 -10.15
C GLY A 130 -5.46 26.93 -10.43
N ILE A 131 -4.60 27.16 -9.42
CA ILE A 131 -3.28 27.77 -9.63
C ILE A 131 -2.39 26.86 -10.48
N ALA A 132 -2.32 25.56 -10.16
CA ALA A 132 -1.53 24.61 -10.92
C ALA A 132 -1.96 24.54 -12.40
N ASP A 133 -3.27 24.53 -12.65
CA ASP A 133 -3.87 24.41 -13.99
C ASP A 133 -3.69 25.69 -14.83
N THR A 134 -3.77 26.88 -14.19
CA THR A 134 -3.73 28.17 -14.93
C THR A 134 -2.36 28.81 -14.97
N LYS A 135 -1.56 28.66 -13.91
CA LYS A 135 -0.25 29.31 -13.77
C LYS A 135 0.93 28.33 -13.83
N GLY A 136 0.64 27.04 -13.78
CA GLY A 136 1.62 25.97 -13.83
C GLY A 136 2.07 25.45 -12.45
N ALA A 137 2.58 24.21 -12.45
CA ALA A 137 3.02 23.50 -11.24
C ALA A 137 4.19 24.19 -10.53
N GLU A 138 5.05 24.89 -11.26
CA GLU A 138 6.20 25.61 -10.68
C GLU A 138 5.76 26.74 -9.76
N VAL A 139 4.73 27.52 -10.15
CA VAL A 139 4.19 28.61 -9.31
C VAL A 139 3.64 28.06 -7.98
N LEU A 140 2.93 26.92 -8.06
CA LEU A 140 2.44 26.25 -6.85
C LEU A 140 3.58 25.73 -5.97
N HIS A 141 4.64 25.24 -6.59
CA HIS A 141 5.84 24.77 -5.89
C HIS A 141 6.63 25.91 -5.22
N ASP A 142 6.70 27.08 -5.83
CA ASP A 142 7.30 28.27 -5.21
C ASP A 142 6.53 28.68 -3.94
N MET A 143 5.19 28.60 -3.94
CA MET A 143 4.39 28.79 -2.72
C MET A 143 4.77 27.80 -1.62
N LEU A 144 5.01 26.53 -1.98
CA LEU A 144 5.49 25.53 -1.00
C LEU A 144 6.88 25.87 -0.50
N LYS A 145 7.77 26.37 -1.36
CA LYS A 145 9.13 26.77 -0.98
C LYS A 145 9.16 27.90 0.04
N GLU A 146 8.16 28.81 -0.03
CA GLU A 146 7.99 29.87 0.98
C GLU A 146 7.45 29.32 2.29
N ALA A 147 6.47 28.41 2.24
CA ALA A 147 5.80 27.85 3.41
C ALA A 147 6.63 26.77 4.13
N ASP A 148 7.20 25.84 3.37
CA ASP A 148 7.97 24.68 3.87
C ASP A 148 9.11 24.34 2.89
N PRO A 149 10.28 25.00 3.03
CA PRO A 149 11.43 24.81 2.14
C PRO A 149 11.92 23.35 2.09
N GLU A 150 11.91 22.63 3.22
CA GLU A 150 12.34 21.24 3.30
C GLU A 150 11.41 20.31 2.49
N SER A 151 10.11 20.54 2.58
CA SER A 151 9.15 19.83 1.75
C SER A 151 9.29 20.16 0.27
N ALA A 152 9.59 21.41 -0.08
CA ALA A 152 9.82 21.82 -1.47
C ALA A 152 11.08 21.16 -2.07
N GLU A 153 12.12 20.95 -1.29
CA GLU A 153 13.30 20.19 -1.73
C GLU A 153 12.99 18.70 -1.96
N ALA A 154 12.12 18.13 -1.11
CA ALA A 154 11.77 16.70 -1.15
C ALA A 154 10.67 16.36 -2.18
N ILE A 155 9.84 17.32 -2.57
CA ILE A 155 8.66 17.13 -3.44
C ILE A 155 8.92 17.84 -4.77
N HIS A 156 8.97 17.07 -5.86
CA HIS A 156 9.10 17.65 -7.20
C HIS A 156 7.85 18.46 -7.58
N ALA A 157 8.01 19.60 -8.28
CA ALA A 157 6.90 20.50 -8.67
C ALA A 157 5.76 19.77 -9.43
N ASN A 158 6.09 18.84 -10.31
CA ASN A 158 5.09 18.04 -11.04
C ASN A 158 4.26 17.11 -10.14
N ASN A 159 4.60 16.96 -8.87
CA ASN A 159 3.79 16.21 -7.93
C ASN A 159 2.75 17.11 -7.25
N VAL A 160 1.91 17.75 -8.09
CA VAL A 160 0.91 18.75 -7.68
C VAL A 160 0.11 18.30 -6.47
N LYS A 161 -0.39 17.05 -6.45
CA LYS A 161 -1.19 16.51 -5.33
C LYS A 161 -0.42 16.57 -3.99
N ARG A 162 0.88 16.28 -3.99
CA ARG A 162 1.71 16.36 -2.76
C ARG A 162 2.02 17.80 -2.37
N VAL A 163 2.24 18.66 -3.34
CA VAL A 163 2.45 20.11 -3.10
C VAL A 163 1.20 20.69 -2.47
N ILE A 164 0.03 20.42 -3.03
CA ILE A 164 -1.28 20.86 -2.47
C ILE A 164 -1.45 20.37 -1.04
N ARG A 165 -1.20 19.07 -0.78
CA ARG A 165 -1.35 18.50 0.57
C ARG A 165 -0.43 19.18 1.60
N ALA A 166 0.80 19.51 1.22
CA ALA A 166 1.73 20.20 2.11
C ALA A 166 1.29 21.64 2.42
N LEU A 167 0.79 22.38 1.42
CA LEU A 167 0.25 23.72 1.58
C LEU A 167 -1.04 23.72 2.41
N GLU A 168 -1.95 22.77 2.17
CA GLU A 168 -3.17 22.60 2.94
C GLU A 168 -2.83 22.32 4.42
N PHE A 169 -1.92 21.39 4.69
CA PHE A 169 -1.48 21.10 6.05
C PHE A 169 -0.92 22.34 6.75
N TYR A 170 -0.09 23.12 6.07
CA TYR A 170 0.44 24.36 6.62
C TYR A 170 -0.66 25.39 6.91
N LYS A 171 -1.66 25.51 6.02
CA LYS A 171 -2.80 26.43 6.21
C LYS A 171 -3.67 26.03 7.39
N THR A 172 -3.99 24.75 7.53
CA THR A 172 -4.92 24.26 8.56
C THR A 172 -4.27 24.21 9.94
N THR A 173 -3.01 23.79 10.01
CA THR A 173 -2.34 23.53 11.31
C THR A 173 -1.37 24.62 11.74
N GLY A 174 -0.95 25.50 10.82
CA GLY A 174 0.14 26.46 11.06
C GLY A 174 1.53 25.83 11.18
N ARG A 175 1.66 24.50 10.98
CA ARG A 175 2.90 23.73 11.10
C ARG A 175 3.40 23.27 9.74
N LYS A 176 4.71 23.12 9.59
CA LYS A 176 5.29 22.53 8.38
C LYS A 176 5.09 21.03 8.36
N ILE A 177 4.68 20.49 7.20
CA ILE A 177 4.48 19.05 7.06
C ILE A 177 5.81 18.30 7.14
N SER A 178 6.93 18.92 6.79
CA SER A 178 8.29 18.37 6.99
C SER A 178 8.58 18.11 8.47
N GLU A 179 8.33 19.09 9.34
CA GLU A 179 8.50 18.96 10.79
C GLU A 179 7.64 17.85 11.37
N HIS A 180 6.33 17.84 11.00
CA HIS A 180 5.42 16.78 11.41
C HIS A 180 5.91 15.39 10.97
N ASN A 181 6.31 15.23 9.71
CA ASN A 181 6.83 13.97 9.19
C ASN A 181 8.12 13.51 9.90
N ASN A 182 9.01 14.44 10.26
CA ASN A 182 10.23 14.14 10.98
C ASN A 182 9.92 13.68 12.42
N GLU A 183 8.98 14.32 13.11
CA GLU A 183 8.48 13.89 14.42
C GLU A 183 7.87 12.48 14.36
N GLN A 184 7.03 12.20 13.35
CA GLN A 184 6.44 10.88 13.18
C GLN A 184 7.49 9.77 12.93
N ARG A 185 8.55 10.09 12.16
CA ARG A 185 9.66 9.16 11.90
C ARG A 185 10.55 8.92 13.12
N ALA A 186 10.63 9.88 14.04
CA ALA A 186 11.40 9.77 15.26
C ALA A 186 10.70 8.93 16.36
N LYS A 187 9.42 8.60 16.18
CA LYS A 187 8.68 7.77 17.12
C LYS A 187 9.24 6.35 17.18
N GLU A 188 9.38 5.85 18.39
CA GLU A 188 9.65 4.43 18.59
C GLU A 188 8.38 3.60 18.35
N SER A 189 8.55 2.41 17.77
CA SER A 189 7.45 1.48 17.62
C SER A 189 6.95 0.99 18.99
N PRO A 190 5.63 0.93 19.22
CA PRO A 190 5.07 0.29 20.41
C PRO A 190 5.20 -1.24 20.39
N TYR A 191 5.62 -1.82 19.26
CA TYR A 191 5.72 -3.26 19.04
C TYR A 191 7.17 -3.76 19.15
N ASN A 192 7.35 -5.01 19.63
CA ASN A 192 8.53 -5.80 19.33
C ASN A 192 8.31 -6.43 17.94
N PHE A 193 8.98 -5.95 16.91
CA PHE A 193 8.65 -6.33 15.55
C PHE A 193 9.81 -6.93 14.75
N CYS A 194 9.45 -7.77 13.79
CA CYS A 194 10.33 -8.19 12.71
C CYS A 194 9.72 -7.76 11.36
N TYR A 195 10.51 -7.03 10.57
CA TYR A 195 10.06 -6.45 9.32
C TYR A 195 10.79 -7.11 8.14
N PHE A 196 10.16 -8.08 7.51
CA PHE A 196 10.68 -8.78 6.34
C PHE A 196 10.29 -8.07 5.05
N VAL A 197 11.26 -7.89 4.17
CA VAL A 197 11.05 -7.36 2.82
C VAL A 197 11.52 -8.38 1.80
N LEU A 198 10.56 -8.97 1.08
CA LEU A 198 10.86 -9.89 -0.01
C LEU A 198 11.38 -9.12 -1.23
N ASN A 199 12.40 -9.68 -1.89
CA ASN A 199 12.93 -9.16 -3.15
C ASN A 199 13.29 -10.32 -4.09
N ASP A 200 13.41 -10.01 -5.37
CA ASP A 200 13.90 -10.92 -6.41
C ASP A 200 14.59 -10.11 -7.51
N LYS A 201 15.27 -10.77 -8.43
CA LYS A 201 15.85 -10.13 -9.61
C LYS A 201 14.76 -9.39 -10.39
N ARG A 202 15.11 -8.21 -10.88
CA ARG A 202 14.18 -7.32 -11.58
C ARG A 202 13.50 -8.01 -12.76
N GLU A 203 14.25 -8.78 -13.52
CA GLU A 203 13.77 -9.50 -14.70
C GLU A 203 12.69 -10.52 -14.32
N ILE A 204 12.90 -11.24 -13.21
CA ILE A 204 11.95 -12.23 -12.67
C ILE A 204 10.68 -11.55 -12.20
N LEU A 205 10.81 -10.42 -11.48
CA LEU A 205 9.65 -9.65 -11.02
C LEU A 205 8.83 -9.12 -12.20
N TYR A 206 9.49 -8.59 -13.22
CA TYR A 206 8.82 -8.03 -14.39
C TYR A 206 8.12 -9.10 -15.23
N ASP A 207 8.73 -10.27 -15.42
CA ASP A 207 8.10 -11.40 -16.08
C ASP A 207 6.84 -11.86 -15.32
N ARG A 208 6.92 -12.00 -14.00
CA ARG A 208 5.77 -12.36 -13.16
C ARG A 208 4.67 -11.31 -13.18
N ILE A 209 5.01 -10.02 -13.18
CA ILE A 209 4.04 -8.93 -13.30
C ILE A 209 3.32 -9.03 -14.64
N ASN A 210 4.06 -9.19 -15.74
CA ASN A 210 3.47 -9.27 -17.07
C ASN A 210 2.50 -10.45 -17.18
N ARG A 211 2.92 -11.65 -16.76
CA ARG A 211 2.06 -12.84 -16.75
C ARG A 211 0.82 -12.66 -15.86
N ARG A 212 0.97 -12.03 -14.69
CA ARG A 212 -0.16 -11.76 -13.80
C ARG A 212 -1.19 -10.86 -14.47
N VAL A 213 -0.76 -9.82 -15.16
CA VAL A 213 -1.67 -8.93 -15.90
C VAL A 213 -2.40 -9.72 -17.00
N ASP A 214 -1.70 -10.57 -17.78
CA ASP A 214 -2.36 -11.40 -18.79
C ASP A 214 -3.43 -12.31 -18.16
N ILE A 215 -3.11 -12.97 -17.03
CA ILE A 215 -4.07 -13.80 -16.28
C ILE A 215 -5.27 -12.98 -15.77
N MET A 216 -5.08 -11.74 -15.34
CA MET A 216 -6.19 -10.86 -14.92
C MET A 216 -7.18 -10.63 -16.07
N PHE A 217 -6.69 -10.37 -17.27
CA PHE A 217 -7.56 -10.24 -18.44
C PHE A 217 -8.28 -11.53 -18.80
N ASP A 218 -7.55 -12.65 -18.77
CA ASP A 218 -8.13 -13.98 -19.08
C ASP A 218 -9.20 -14.38 -18.04
N ASN A 219 -9.09 -13.90 -16.81
CA ASN A 219 -10.04 -14.11 -15.73
C ASN A 219 -11.22 -13.10 -15.73
N GLY A 220 -11.26 -12.12 -16.66
CA GLY A 220 -12.40 -11.22 -16.79
C GLY A 220 -12.24 -9.87 -16.09
N LEU A 221 -11.03 -9.30 -16.02
CA LEU A 221 -10.80 -7.97 -15.45
C LEU A 221 -11.73 -6.89 -16.04
N LEU A 222 -11.99 -6.95 -17.37
CA LEU A 222 -12.88 -5.98 -18.02
C LEU A 222 -14.32 -6.09 -17.51
N ASP A 223 -14.79 -7.31 -17.30
CA ASP A 223 -16.15 -7.57 -16.79
C ASP A 223 -16.27 -7.14 -15.32
N GLU A 224 -15.22 -7.35 -14.51
CA GLU A 224 -15.18 -6.88 -13.12
C GLU A 224 -15.29 -5.35 -13.05
N VAL A 225 -14.51 -4.61 -13.85
CA VAL A 225 -14.56 -3.13 -13.86
C VAL A 225 -15.88 -2.62 -14.41
N LYS A 226 -16.43 -3.27 -15.45
CA LYS A 226 -17.74 -2.93 -15.97
C LYS A 226 -18.84 -3.13 -14.92
N HIS A 227 -18.81 -4.24 -14.18
CA HIS A 227 -19.74 -4.47 -13.08
C HIS A 227 -19.67 -3.38 -12.02
N LEU A 228 -18.47 -2.96 -11.60
CA LEU A 228 -18.27 -1.87 -10.65
C LEU A 228 -18.81 -0.53 -11.21
N SER A 229 -18.61 -0.27 -12.50
CA SER A 229 -19.19 0.90 -13.16
C SER A 229 -20.72 0.86 -13.20
N ASP A 230 -21.30 -0.32 -13.45
CA ASP A 230 -22.76 -0.53 -13.44
C ASP A 230 -23.36 -0.34 -12.02
N MET A 231 -22.55 -0.54 -10.96
CA MET A 231 -22.87 -0.21 -9.57
C MET A 231 -22.82 1.30 -9.28
N GLY A 232 -22.42 2.13 -10.24
CA GLY A 232 -22.38 3.59 -10.13
C GLY A 232 -21.00 4.16 -9.76
N LEU A 233 -19.96 3.33 -9.72
CA LEU A 233 -18.60 3.81 -9.46
C LEU A 233 -18.01 4.49 -10.70
N VAL A 234 -17.29 5.58 -10.46
CA VAL A 234 -16.64 6.37 -11.51
C VAL A 234 -15.13 6.36 -11.37
N LYS A 235 -14.44 6.73 -12.43
CA LYS A 235 -12.97 6.71 -12.50
C LYS A 235 -12.30 7.43 -11.33
N ASP A 236 -12.92 8.49 -10.81
CA ASP A 236 -12.34 9.33 -9.74
C ASP A 236 -12.58 8.79 -8.32
N ASP A 237 -13.40 7.75 -8.17
CA ASP A 237 -13.59 7.10 -6.87
C ASP A 237 -12.29 6.46 -6.37
N VAL A 238 -12.07 6.52 -5.05
CA VAL A 238 -10.83 6.04 -4.41
C VAL A 238 -10.54 4.58 -4.78
N ALA A 239 -11.55 3.71 -4.74
CA ALA A 239 -11.43 2.32 -5.11
C ALA A 239 -10.98 2.15 -6.57
N MET A 240 -11.47 3.00 -7.48
CA MET A 240 -11.16 2.94 -8.91
C MET A 240 -9.77 3.51 -9.25
N GLN A 241 -9.04 4.11 -8.31
CA GLN A 241 -7.68 4.58 -8.53
C GLN A 241 -6.62 3.45 -8.51
N GLY A 242 -7.03 2.22 -8.22
CA GLY A 242 -6.17 1.04 -8.33
C GLY A 242 -5.65 0.82 -9.76
N ILE A 243 -4.41 0.31 -9.86
CA ILE A 243 -3.85 -0.06 -11.17
C ILE A 243 -4.66 -1.24 -11.72
N GLY A 244 -5.05 -1.15 -12.98
CA GLY A 244 -5.94 -2.09 -13.63
C GLY A 244 -7.39 -1.60 -13.69
N TYR A 245 -7.82 -0.78 -12.72
CA TYR A 245 -9.18 -0.24 -12.70
C TYR A 245 -9.29 1.08 -13.44
N LYS A 246 -8.52 2.08 -13.07
CA LYS A 246 -8.56 3.40 -13.71
C LYS A 246 -8.22 3.36 -15.22
N GLU A 247 -7.34 2.45 -15.63
CA GLU A 247 -6.93 2.31 -17.02
C GLU A 247 -8.04 1.68 -17.88
N VAL A 248 -8.86 0.78 -17.29
CA VAL A 248 -10.00 0.16 -17.99
C VAL A 248 -11.06 1.20 -18.36
N PHE A 249 -11.26 2.26 -17.58
CA PHE A 249 -12.18 3.35 -17.98
C PHE A 249 -11.74 4.01 -19.28
N ASP A 250 -10.42 4.16 -19.54
CA ASP A 250 -9.93 4.72 -20.80
C ASP A 250 -10.24 3.81 -22.00
N TYR A 251 -10.24 2.50 -21.78
CA TYR A 251 -10.67 1.51 -22.77
C TYR A 251 -12.18 1.54 -23.01
N LEU A 252 -13.00 1.58 -21.93
CA LEU A 252 -14.45 1.64 -22.03
C LEU A 252 -14.93 2.90 -22.76
N GLU A 253 -14.18 4.01 -22.65
CA GLU A 253 -14.43 5.27 -23.36
C GLU A 253 -13.83 5.29 -24.78
N GLY A 254 -13.22 4.20 -25.25
CA GLY A 254 -12.68 4.07 -26.61
C GLY A 254 -11.36 4.83 -26.86
N ARG A 255 -10.64 5.22 -25.79
CA ARG A 255 -9.35 5.95 -25.91
C ARG A 255 -8.17 5.05 -26.24
N CYS A 256 -8.28 3.75 -26.04
CA CYS A 256 -7.27 2.75 -26.42
C CYS A 256 -7.94 1.43 -26.80
N ASP A 257 -7.20 0.56 -27.47
CA ASP A 257 -7.59 -0.84 -27.69
C ASP A 257 -7.14 -1.73 -26.54
N GLU A 258 -7.59 -2.98 -26.52
CA GLU A 258 -7.25 -3.92 -25.44
C GLU A 258 -5.74 -4.22 -25.37
N ALA A 259 -5.05 -4.28 -26.51
CA ALA A 259 -3.62 -4.53 -26.54
C ALA A 259 -2.82 -3.37 -25.90
N GLY A 260 -3.20 -2.14 -26.20
CA GLY A 260 -2.65 -0.94 -25.58
C GLY A 260 -2.96 -0.85 -24.10
N LEU A 261 -4.18 -1.20 -23.69
CA LEU A 261 -4.58 -1.28 -22.30
C LEU A 261 -3.72 -2.27 -21.50
N ARG A 262 -3.56 -3.50 -22.03
CA ARG A 262 -2.73 -4.56 -21.40
C ARG A 262 -1.29 -4.07 -21.17
N GLU A 263 -0.68 -3.43 -22.17
CA GLU A 263 0.69 -2.95 -22.03
C GLU A 263 0.78 -1.78 -21.04
N THR A 264 -0.19 -0.87 -21.01
CA THR A 264 -0.26 0.22 -20.04
C THR A 264 -0.32 -0.33 -18.61
N ILE A 265 -1.20 -1.28 -18.34
CA ILE A 265 -1.33 -1.90 -16.99
C ILE A 265 -0.03 -2.62 -16.60
N LYS A 266 0.61 -3.37 -17.54
CA LYS A 266 1.92 -4.00 -17.29
C LYS A 266 2.97 -2.96 -16.91
N GLN A 267 3.07 -1.87 -17.68
CA GLN A 267 4.02 -0.79 -17.42
C GLN A 267 3.79 -0.11 -16.07
N ASP A 268 2.55 0.24 -15.76
CA ASP A 268 2.19 0.91 -14.51
C ASP A 268 2.42 0.02 -13.30
N THR A 269 2.17 -1.29 -13.43
CA THR A 269 2.46 -2.29 -12.41
C THR A 269 3.97 -2.45 -12.18
N ARG A 270 4.80 -2.45 -13.24
CA ARG A 270 6.27 -2.43 -13.11
C ARG A 270 6.76 -1.16 -12.41
N HIS A 271 6.20 0.00 -12.74
CA HIS A 271 6.50 1.26 -12.08
C HIS A 271 6.08 1.24 -10.60
N PHE A 272 4.94 0.64 -10.30
CA PHE A 272 4.47 0.48 -8.92
C PHE A 272 5.42 -0.40 -8.11
N ALA A 273 5.83 -1.55 -8.63
CA ALA A 273 6.82 -2.41 -7.99
C ALA A 273 8.14 -1.68 -7.70
N LYS A 274 8.61 -0.84 -8.63
CA LYS A 274 9.81 0.01 -8.43
C LYS A 274 9.59 1.02 -7.30
N ARG A 275 8.40 1.66 -7.22
CA ARG A 275 8.06 2.60 -6.13
C ARG A 275 8.03 1.90 -4.78
N GLN A 276 7.46 0.69 -4.71
CA GLN A 276 7.44 -0.12 -3.49
C GLN A 276 8.86 -0.43 -3.00
N LEU A 277 9.76 -0.91 -3.87
CA LEU A 277 11.16 -1.18 -3.50
C LEU A 277 11.89 0.09 -3.06
N THR A 278 11.63 1.23 -3.71
CA THR A 278 12.21 2.52 -3.31
C THR A 278 11.75 2.93 -1.92
N TRP A 279 10.49 2.66 -1.58
CA TRP A 279 9.96 2.88 -0.24
C TRP A 279 10.68 2.01 0.79
N PHE A 280 10.69 0.69 0.60
CA PHE A 280 11.24 -0.26 1.57
C PHE A 280 12.75 -0.10 1.80
N ARG A 281 13.50 0.42 0.83
CA ARG A 281 14.93 0.75 1.00
C ARG A 281 15.20 1.90 1.96
N ARG A 282 14.18 2.70 2.28
CA ARG A 282 14.28 3.82 3.24
C ARG A 282 13.94 3.39 4.67
N GLU A 283 13.35 2.21 4.84
CA GLU A 283 13.00 1.69 6.15
C GLU A 283 14.24 1.13 6.85
N PRO A 284 14.63 1.66 8.02
CA PRO A 284 15.95 1.36 8.60
C PRO A 284 16.05 -0.03 9.25
N LEU A 285 14.92 -0.62 9.67
CA LEU A 285 14.89 -1.84 10.49
C LEU A 285 14.33 -3.05 9.74
N VAL A 286 14.61 -3.14 8.44
CA VAL A 286 14.12 -4.23 7.60
C VAL A 286 15.13 -5.39 7.51
N THR A 287 14.60 -6.60 7.47
CA THR A 287 15.33 -7.81 7.16
C THR A 287 14.98 -8.23 5.72
N TRP A 288 15.94 -8.11 4.81
CA TRP A 288 15.74 -8.49 3.41
C TRP A 288 15.75 -10.00 3.22
N VAL A 289 14.73 -10.51 2.55
CA VAL A 289 14.65 -11.89 2.06
C VAL A 289 14.78 -11.83 0.53
N ASP A 290 16.01 -11.83 0.04
CA ASP A 290 16.32 -11.67 -1.37
C ASP A 290 16.47 -13.05 -2.05
N PHE A 291 15.53 -13.39 -2.92
CA PHE A 291 15.53 -14.66 -3.64
C PHE A 291 16.64 -14.80 -4.70
N SER A 292 17.43 -13.76 -4.90
CA SER A 292 18.69 -13.89 -5.64
C SER A 292 19.82 -14.47 -4.81
N GLN A 293 19.67 -14.54 -3.48
CA GLN A 293 20.66 -14.99 -2.51
C GLN A 293 20.18 -16.17 -1.68
N ILE A 294 18.87 -16.22 -1.37
CA ILE A 294 18.23 -17.25 -0.55
C ILE A 294 17.30 -18.07 -1.46
N ARG A 295 17.38 -19.38 -1.44
CA ARG A 295 16.43 -20.23 -2.17
C ARG A 295 15.02 -20.05 -1.57
N ARG A 296 13.98 -20.10 -2.42
CA ARG A 296 12.60 -19.90 -1.95
C ARG A 296 12.19 -20.92 -0.89
N GLU A 297 12.63 -22.15 -1.01
CA GLU A 297 12.39 -23.24 -0.07
C GLU A 297 13.02 -23.00 1.32
N ASP A 298 14.11 -22.24 1.41
CA ASP A 298 14.81 -21.91 2.65
C ASP A 298 14.28 -20.63 3.32
N ALA A 299 13.49 -19.82 2.61
CA ALA A 299 13.04 -18.52 3.08
C ALA A 299 12.25 -18.60 4.40
N LEU A 300 11.36 -19.57 4.53
CA LEU A 300 10.59 -19.76 5.77
C LEU A 300 11.52 -20.07 6.96
N SER A 301 12.46 -20.99 6.79
CA SER A 301 13.42 -21.36 7.85
C SER A 301 14.26 -20.16 8.27
N TYR A 302 14.76 -19.38 7.31
CA TYR A 302 15.49 -18.15 7.58
C TYR A 302 14.65 -17.13 8.38
N MET A 303 13.38 -16.94 7.98
CA MET A 303 12.50 -16.02 8.71
C MET A 303 12.23 -16.48 10.13
N LEU A 304 12.02 -17.80 10.35
CA LEU A 304 11.81 -18.35 11.70
C LEU A 304 13.04 -18.19 12.60
N GLU A 305 14.26 -18.32 12.07
CA GLU A 305 15.49 -18.01 12.82
C GLU A 305 15.53 -16.55 13.25
N GLN A 306 15.24 -15.60 12.33
CA GLN A 306 15.20 -14.19 12.65
C GLN A 306 14.15 -13.84 13.70
N LEU A 307 13.00 -14.52 13.71
CA LEU A 307 11.95 -14.31 14.72
C LEU A 307 12.39 -14.81 16.10
N LYS A 308 13.13 -15.92 16.18
CA LYS A 308 13.72 -16.44 17.43
C LYS A 308 14.80 -15.52 17.96
N GLU A 309 15.71 -15.04 17.11
CA GLU A 309 16.77 -14.10 17.50
C GLU A 309 16.21 -12.78 18.08
N LYS A 310 15.05 -12.35 17.59
CA LYS A 310 14.34 -11.14 18.10
C LYS A 310 13.34 -11.43 19.22
N GLU A 311 13.31 -12.65 19.75
CA GLU A 311 12.38 -13.08 20.81
C GLU A 311 10.91 -12.78 20.48
N ILE A 312 10.50 -12.96 19.23
CA ILE A 312 9.11 -12.79 18.77
C ILE A 312 8.34 -14.11 18.94
N ILE A 313 9.03 -15.25 18.74
CA ILE A 313 8.49 -16.61 18.89
C ILE A 313 9.42 -17.46 19.77
#